data_b0837bcdc92ad55fd578cc66bd42d79c
#
_entry.id   b0837bcdc92ad55fd578cc66bd42d79c
#
_cell.length_a   1.000
_cell.length_b   1.000
_cell.length_c   1.000
_cell.angle_alpha   90.00
_cell.angle_beta   90.00
_cell.angle_gamma   90.00
#
_symmetry.space_group_name_H-M   'P 1'
#
loop_
_entity.id
_entity.type
_entity.pdbx_description
1 polymer ?
#
loop_
_entity_poly.entity_id
_entity_poly.type
_entity_poly.pdbx_seq_one_letter_code
_entity_poly.pdbx_strand_id
1 'polypeptide(L)'
;MRTMVMIGFMVLFLFSGQAMAQPLAKHLVDSKPGEAVLISLGEWFAANPLKEGKIRTDRVYESPRDTINLLIVKDTTIGRHLHTTVDEIVYVYKGSGEMNINGKWVPVKAGDLHVCPRGVAHSTRAGKEELWVISIFSPPMPAAGDRVTIE
;
A
#
# COMPACT_ATOMS: atom_id res chain seq x y z
N MET A 1 -57.94 -1.51 50.79
CA MET A 1 -56.53 -1.37 50.45
C MET A 1 -56.32 -1.94 49.05
N ARG A 2 -56.15 -1.08 48.08
CA ARG A 2 -55.86 -1.51 46.67
C ARG A 2 -54.37 -1.26 46.41
N THR A 3 -53.64 -2.33 46.23
CA THR A 3 -52.21 -2.29 45.90
C THR A 3 -52.03 -1.99 44.41
N MET A 4 -51.44 -0.85 44.14
CA MET A 4 -51.13 -0.41 42.76
C MET A 4 -49.74 -0.95 42.38
N VAL A 5 -49.70 -1.88 41.41
CA VAL A 5 -48.45 -2.39 40.84
C VAL A 5 -48.02 -1.44 39.75
N MET A 6 -46.92 -0.74 39.95
CA MET A 6 -46.25 0.04 38.91
C MET A 6 -45.37 -0.90 38.05
N ILE A 7 -45.76 -1.08 36.79
CA ILE A 7 -44.94 -1.75 35.79
C ILE A 7 -44.03 -0.69 35.18
N GLY A 8 -42.74 -0.75 35.56
CA GLY A 8 -41.72 0.08 34.96
C GLY A 8 -41.37 -0.42 33.57
N PHE A 9 -41.66 0.35 32.52
CA PHE A 9 -41.17 0.12 31.19
C PHE A 9 -39.68 0.55 31.12
N MET A 10 -38.78 -0.42 31.07
CA MET A 10 -37.36 -0.19 30.78
C MET A 10 -37.19 -0.03 29.27
N VAL A 11 -37.07 1.21 28.83
CA VAL A 11 -36.72 1.52 27.41
C VAL A 11 -35.25 1.24 27.21
N LEU A 12 -34.96 0.13 26.55
CA LEU A 12 -33.60 -0.23 26.14
C LEU A 12 -33.23 0.63 24.92
N PHE A 13 -32.46 1.71 25.10
CA PHE A 13 -31.87 2.45 24.04
C PHE A 13 -30.73 1.62 23.43
N LEU A 14 -31.02 0.93 22.33
CA LEU A 14 -29.98 0.36 21.45
C LEU A 14 -29.29 1.54 20.74
N PHE A 15 -28.17 1.98 21.27
CA PHE A 15 -27.25 2.81 20.54
C PHE A 15 -26.62 1.95 19.42
N SER A 16 -27.21 1.97 18.23
CA SER A 16 -26.55 1.52 17.03
C SER A 16 -25.48 2.58 16.68
N GLY A 17 -24.33 2.49 17.32
CA GLY A 17 -23.14 3.25 16.94
C GLY A 17 -22.67 2.75 15.58
N GLN A 18 -23.22 3.31 14.50
CA GLN A 18 -22.53 3.27 13.22
C GLN A 18 -21.27 4.13 13.39
N ALA A 19 -20.15 3.48 13.66
CA ALA A 19 -18.85 4.10 13.50
C ALA A 19 -18.74 4.50 12.01
N MET A 20 -19.00 5.77 11.73
CA MET A 20 -18.72 6.35 10.42
C MET A 20 -17.22 6.20 10.21
N ALA A 21 -16.82 5.24 9.38
CA ALA A 21 -15.45 5.08 8.98
C ALA A 21 -15.03 6.38 8.30
N GLN A 22 -14.21 7.17 8.97
CA GLN A 22 -13.58 8.35 8.37
C GLN A 22 -12.75 7.84 7.19
N PRO A 23 -12.78 8.51 6.03
CA PRO A 23 -11.97 8.07 4.90
C PRO A 23 -10.49 8.10 5.30
N LEU A 24 -9.89 6.91 5.39
CA LEU A 24 -8.51 6.67 5.81
C LEU A 24 -7.48 7.48 4.99
N ALA A 25 -7.81 7.83 3.75
CA ALA A 25 -6.97 8.61 2.85
C ALA A 25 -6.55 9.98 3.41
N LYS A 26 -7.32 10.56 4.31
CA LYS A 26 -7.03 11.89 4.87
C LYS A 26 -6.01 11.84 6.02
N HIS A 27 -5.91 10.70 6.71
CA HIS A 27 -4.96 10.54 7.82
C HIS A 27 -3.52 10.24 7.37
N LEU A 28 -3.34 9.78 6.13
CA LEU A 28 -2.02 9.39 5.61
C LEU A 28 -1.19 10.57 5.11
N VAL A 29 -1.86 11.66 4.68
CA VAL A 29 -1.19 12.83 4.09
C VAL A 29 -0.80 13.85 5.16
N ASP A 30 -1.47 13.83 6.32
CA ASP A 30 -1.29 14.81 7.40
C ASP A 30 -0.50 14.29 8.61
N SER A 31 0.07 13.06 8.53
CA SER A 31 0.91 12.54 9.62
C SER A 31 2.20 13.35 9.73
N LYS A 32 2.44 13.91 10.91
CA LYS A 32 3.69 14.62 11.19
C LYS A 32 4.84 13.61 11.33
N PRO A 33 6.07 13.99 10.98
CA PRO A 33 7.24 13.14 11.22
C PRO A 33 7.28 12.69 12.69
N GLY A 34 7.35 11.36 12.89
CA GLY A 34 7.38 10.74 14.22
C GLY A 34 6.02 10.32 14.79
N GLU A 35 4.91 10.55 14.09
CA GLU A 35 3.60 10.00 14.47
C GLU A 35 3.44 8.57 13.94
N ALA A 36 2.78 7.70 14.74
CA ALA A 36 2.43 6.36 14.29
C ALA A 36 1.29 6.42 13.27
N VAL A 37 1.42 5.67 12.18
CA VAL A 37 0.44 5.61 11.11
C VAL A 37 -0.05 4.18 10.94
N LEU A 38 -1.37 4.00 10.83
CA LEU A 38 -2.01 2.74 10.47
C LEU A 38 -2.61 2.87 9.06
N ILE A 39 -2.17 2.01 8.15
CA ILE A 39 -2.68 1.95 6.78
C ILE A 39 -3.47 0.66 6.60
N SER A 40 -4.79 0.74 6.42
CA SER A 40 -5.60 -0.38 5.97
C SER A 40 -5.42 -0.56 4.46
N LEU A 41 -4.54 -1.48 4.07
CA LEU A 41 -4.18 -1.67 2.65
C LEU A 41 -5.38 -1.98 1.77
N GLY A 42 -6.29 -2.86 2.23
CA GLY A 42 -7.50 -3.22 1.48
C GLY A 42 -8.40 -2.02 1.20
N GLU A 43 -8.63 -1.19 2.21
CA GLU A 43 -9.44 0.02 2.07
C GLU A 43 -8.75 1.07 1.20
N TRP A 44 -7.43 1.23 1.38
CA TRP A 44 -6.67 2.18 0.57
C TRP A 44 -6.75 1.82 -0.92
N PHE A 45 -6.47 0.57 -1.30
CA PHE A 45 -6.53 0.13 -2.69
C PHE A 45 -7.96 0.23 -3.26
N ALA A 46 -8.99 -0.09 -2.48
CA ALA A 46 -10.38 0.04 -2.90
C ALA A 46 -10.77 1.50 -3.18
N ALA A 47 -10.29 2.43 -2.36
CA ALA A 47 -10.54 3.87 -2.52
C ALA A 47 -9.69 4.51 -3.64
N ASN A 48 -8.60 3.87 -4.04
CA ASN A 48 -7.61 4.39 -4.99
C ASN A 48 -7.39 3.46 -6.21
N PRO A 49 -8.43 3.13 -6.99
CA PRO A 49 -8.30 2.23 -8.12
C PRO A 49 -7.43 2.82 -9.23
N LEU A 50 -6.89 1.94 -10.07
CA LEU A 50 -6.25 2.34 -11.33
C LEU A 50 -7.35 2.79 -12.31
N LYS A 51 -7.53 4.11 -12.47
CA LYS A 51 -8.58 4.68 -13.34
C LYS A 51 -8.14 4.72 -14.80
N GLU A 52 -6.92 5.17 -15.04
CA GLU A 52 -6.33 5.30 -16.36
C GLU A 52 -4.88 4.84 -16.35
N GLY A 53 -4.35 4.47 -17.51
CA GLY A 53 -2.98 4.00 -17.64
C GLY A 53 -2.79 2.56 -17.13
N LYS A 54 -1.54 2.19 -16.94
CA LYS A 54 -1.12 0.83 -16.59
C LYS A 54 -0.37 0.75 -15.27
N ILE A 55 0.00 1.89 -14.73
CA ILE A 55 0.74 2.00 -13.46
C ILE A 55 0.16 3.15 -12.66
N ARG A 56 -0.11 2.90 -11.38
CA ARG A 56 -0.37 3.92 -10.37
C ARG A 56 0.65 3.75 -9.26
N THR A 57 1.23 4.84 -8.79
CA THR A 57 2.17 4.88 -7.67
C THR A 57 1.82 6.04 -6.77
N ASP A 58 1.58 5.77 -5.51
CA ASP A 58 1.31 6.79 -4.49
C ASP A 58 2.25 6.61 -3.30
N ARG A 59 2.92 7.68 -2.89
CA ARG A 59 3.68 7.71 -1.65
C ARG A 59 2.71 7.88 -0.50
N VAL A 60 2.67 6.89 0.40
CA VAL A 60 1.73 6.85 1.53
C VAL A 60 2.40 7.10 2.88
N TYR A 61 3.72 7.03 2.93
CA TYR A 61 4.50 7.33 4.13
C TYR A 61 5.90 7.80 3.77
N GLU A 62 6.40 8.75 4.55
CA GLU A 62 7.79 9.22 4.47
C GLU A 62 8.30 9.58 5.87
N SER A 63 9.50 9.13 6.19
CA SER A 63 10.23 9.44 7.41
C SER A 63 11.69 9.73 7.10
N PRO A 64 12.50 10.17 8.06
CA PRO A 64 13.95 10.28 7.87
C PRO A 64 14.67 8.94 7.61
N ARG A 65 13.96 7.82 7.72
CA ARG A 65 14.53 6.47 7.56
C ARG A 65 14.00 5.71 6.36
N ASP A 66 12.72 5.90 6.02
CA ASP A 66 12.03 5.05 5.05
C ASP A 66 11.02 5.84 4.23
N THR A 67 10.76 5.38 3.01
CA THR A 67 9.61 5.78 2.19
C THR A 67 8.78 4.55 1.87
N ILE A 68 7.45 4.66 1.97
CA ILE A 68 6.52 3.59 1.56
C ILE A 68 5.66 4.09 0.42
N ASN A 69 5.68 3.33 -0.67
CA ASN A 69 4.82 3.54 -1.83
C ASN A 69 3.86 2.36 -1.98
N LEU A 70 2.63 2.65 -2.40
CA LEU A 70 1.67 1.65 -2.85
C LEU A 70 1.53 1.75 -4.37
N LEU A 71 1.62 0.61 -5.06
CA LEU A 71 1.61 0.56 -6.51
C LEU A 71 0.54 -0.40 -7.02
N ILE A 72 -0.08 -0.02 -8.14
CA ILE A 72 -0.91 -0.90 -8.97
C ILE A 72 -0.24 -0.98 -10.34
N VAL A 73 0.04 -2.20 -10.81
CA VAL A 73 0.61 -2.47 -12.13
C VAL A 73 -0.34 -3.37 -12.90
N LYS A 74 -0.63 -3.05 -14.17
CA LYS A 74 -1.56 -3.81 -15.02
C LYS A 74 -1.12 -3.77 -16.46
N ASP A 75 -1.08 -4.94 -17.12
CA ASP A 75 -0.79 -5.10 -18.56
C ASP A 75 0.42 -4.28 -19.03
N THR A 76 1.51 -4.33 -18.25
CA THR A 76 2.72 -3.56 -18.54
C THR A 76 3.94 -4.10 -17.81
N THR A 77 5.10 -3.56 -18.18
CA THR A 77 6.39 -3.80 -17.53
C THR A 77 6.92 -2.47 -17.01
N ILE A 78 7.26 -2.41 -15.74
CA ILE A 78 8.10 -1.34 -15.19
C ILE A 78 9.50 -1.58 -15.75
N GLY A 79 10.01 -0.66 -16.56
CA GLY A 79 11.30 -0.81 -17.22
C GLY A 79 12.43 -1.15 -16.25
N ARG A 80 13.41 -1.93 -16.73
CA ARG A 80 14.56 -2.36 -15.92
C ARG A 80 15.33 -1.15 -15.40
N HIS A 81 15.60 -1.15 -14.10
CA HIS A 81 16.26 -0.04 -13.42
C HIS A 81 16.97 -0.53 -12.15
N LEU A 82 17.78 0.34 -11.59
CA LEU A 82 18.38 0.18 -10.27
C LEU A 82 18.23 1.47 -9.46
N HIS A 83 18.40 1.34 -8.16
CA HIS A 83 18.55 2.43 -7.22
C HIS A 83 20.00 2.53 -6.77
N THR A 84 20.54 3.75 -6.66
CA THR A 84 21.96 3.96 -6.34
C THR A 84 22.19 4.20 -4.85
N THR A 85 21.19 4.72 -4.14
CA THR A 85 21.30 5.15 -2.74
C THR A 85 20.37 4.43 -1.79
N VAL A 86 19.33 3.77 -2.31
CA VAL A 86 18.30 3.10 -1.50
C VAL A 86 18.22 1.60 -1.82
N ASP A 87 17.93 0.80 -0.81
CA ASP A 87 17.48 -0.57 -0.98
C ASP A 87 15.95 -0.55 -1.16
N GLU A 88 15.39 -1.46 -1.95
CA GLU A 88 13.95 -1.59 -2.14
C GLU A 88 13.46 -2.96 -1.67
N ILE A 89 12.41 -2.97 -0.85
CA ILE A 89 11.68 -4.17 -0.45
C ILE A 89 10.30 -4.10 -1.09
N VAL A 90 9.95 -5.10 -1.89
CA VAL A 90 8.66 -5.18 -2.58
C VAL A 90 7.85 -6.35 -2.03
N TYR A 91 6.72 -6.05 -1.41
CA TYR A 91 5.76 -7.05 -0.96
C TYR A 91 4.56 -7.12 -1.92
N VAL A 92 4.24 -8.30 -2.41
CA VAL A 92 3.07 -8.53 -3.26
C VAL A 92 1.83 -8.69 -2.36
N TYR A 93 0.97 -7.70 -2.37
CA TYR A 93 -0.26 -7.70 -1.57
C TYR A 93 -1.40 -8.46 -2.23
N LYS A 94 -1.57 -8.29 -3.57
CA LYS A 94 -2.65 -8.92 -4.34
C LYS A 94 -2.24 -9.15 -5.78
N GLY A 95 -2.81 -10.19 -6.40
CA GLY A 95 -2.57 -10.55 -7.80
C GLY A 95 -1.32 -11.38 -8.00
N SER A 96 -0.89 -11.46 -9.25
CA SER A 96 0.29 -12.19 -9.69
C SER A 96 0.98 -11.46 -10.83
N GLY A 97 2.25 -11.75 -11.00
CA GLY A 97 3.08 -11.16 -12.04
C GLY A 97 4.43 -11.83 -12.10
N GLU A 98 5.43 -11.11 -12.56
CA GLU A 98 6.81 -11.57 -12.57
C GLU A 98 7.74 -10.44 -12.16
N MET A 99 8.80 -10.76 -11.44
CA MET A 99 9.89 -9.86 -11.11
C MET A 99 11.19 -10.33 -11.76
N ASN A 100 11.95 -9.40 -12.33
CA ASN A 100 13.28 -9.68 -12.82
C ASN A 100 14.24 -9.65 -11.64
N ILE A 101 14.77 -10.81 -11.30
CA ILE A 101 15.71 -11.03 -10.20
C ILE A 101 17.01 -11.56 -10.79
N ASN A 102 18.10 -10.80 -10.63
CA ASN A 102 19.42 -11.18 -11.17
C ASN A 102 19.37 -11.54 -12.67
N GLY A 103 18.60 -10.79 -13.47
CA GLY A 103 18.46 -10.99 -14.91
C GLY A 103 17.44 -12.08 -15.32
N LYS A 104 16.81 -12.76 -14.38
CA LYS A 104 15.80 -13.80 -14.66
C LYS A 104 14.42 -13.35 -14.24
N TRP A 105 13.42 -13.60 -15.06
CA TRP A 105 12.03 -13.41 -14.72
C TRP A 105 11.54 -14.55 -13.83
N VAL A 106 11.06 -14.23 -12.65
CA VAL A 106 10.56 -15.16 -11.64
C VAL A 106 9.09 -14.83 -11.39
N PRO A 107 8.18 -15.82 -11.51
CA PRO A 107 6.79 -15.59 -11.17
C PRO A 107 6.62 -15.26 -9.69
N VAL A 108 5.75 -14.29 -9.41
CA VAL A 108 5.40 -13.83 -8.06
C VAL A 108 3.90 -13.75 -7.89
N LYS A 109 3.43 -13.91 -6.66
CA LYS A 109 2.02 -13.87 -6.28
C LYS A 109 1.84 -13.22 -4.91
N ALA A 110 0.61 -12.95 -4.53
CA ALA A 110 0.27 -12.44 -3.20
C ALA A 110 0.95 -13.24 -2.09
N GLY A 111 1.58 -12.54 -1.16
CA GLY A 111 2.38 -13.08 -0.05
C GLY A 111 3.89 -13.15 -0.32
N ASP A 112 4.33 -13.00 -1.56
CA ASP A 112 5.76 -13.02 -1.88
C ASP A 112 6.44 -11.69 -1.52
N LEU A 113 7.70 -11.78 -1.10
CA LEU A 113 8.56 -10.66 -0.75
C LEU A 113 9.83 -10.71 -1.61
N HIS A 114 10.15 -9.59 -2.27
CA HIS A 114 11.37 -9.40 -3.02
C HIS A 114 12.22 -8.32 -2.34
N VAL A 115 13.49 -8.61 -2.12
CA VAL A 115 14.47 -7.64 -1.62
C VAL A 115 15.44 -7.30 -2.75
N CYS A 116 15.54 -6.03 -3.07
CA CYS A 116 16.39 -5.50 -4.11
C CYS A 116 17.40 -4.51 -3.49
N PRO A 117 18.64 -4.94 -3.22
CA PRO A 117 19.68 -4.06 -2.72
C PRO A 117 20.01 -2.96 -3.74
N ARG A 118 20.46 -1.81 -3.26
CA ARG A 118 20.99 -0.74 -4.12
C ARG A 118 22.02 -1.26 -5.11
N GLY A 119 22.04 -0.70 -6.31
CA GLY A 119 22.92 -1.13 -7.39
C GLY A 119 22.48 -2.40 -8.11
N VAL A 120 21.44 -3.10 -7.64
CA VAL A 120 20.91 -4.30 -8.29
C VAL A 120 19.80 -3.94 -9.25
N ALA A 121 19.99 -4.26 -10.53
CA ALA A 121 18.99 -4.00 -11.55
C ALA A 121 17.81 -4.97 -11.43
N HIS A 122 16.61 -4.41 -11.46
CA HIS A 122 15.36 -5.16 -11.32
C HIS A 122 14.24 -4.58 -12.20
N SER A 123 13.14 -5.30 -12.27
CA SER A 123 11.96 -4.91 -13.07
C SER A 123 10.76 -5.73 -12.57
N THR A 124 9.56 -5.20 -12.78
CA THR A 124 8.30 -5.88 -12.46
C THR A 124 7.39 -5.82 -13.66
N ARG A 125 6.70 -6.91 -13.97
CA ARG A 125 5.64 -6.93 -14.99
C ARG A 125 4.38 -7.61 -14.49
N ALA A 126 3.24 -7.09 -14.93
CA ALA A 126 1.92 -7.67 -14.68
C ALA A 126 1.21 -7.95 -16.00
N GLY A 127 0.38 -9.00 -16.02
CA GLY A 127 -0.53 -9.30 -17.11
C GLY A 127 -1.81 -8.46 -17.05
N LYS A 128 -2.91 -9.00 -17.60
CA LYS A 128 -4.21 -8.30 -17.66
C LYS A 128 -4.84 -8.05 -16.29
N GLU A 129 -4.49 -8.86 -15.29
CA GLU A 129 -4.93 -8.67 -13.92
C GLU A 129 -4.01 -7.68 -13.19
N GLU A 130 -4.56 -6.97 -12.23
CA GLU A 130 -3.81 -6.02 -11.43
C GLU A 130 -2.89 -6.74 -10.45
N LEU A 131 -1.64 -6.30 -10.42
CA LEU A 131 -0.64 -6.63 -9.40
C LEU A 131 -0.53 -5.44 -8.44
N TRP A 132 -0.86 -5.66 -7.17
CA TRP A 132 -0.79 -4.65 -6.12
C TRP A 132 0.40 -4.93 -5.23
N VAL A 133 1.29 -3.96 -5.14
CA VAL A 133 2.53 -4.10 -4.38
C VAL A 133 2.76 -2.94 -3.44
N ILE A 134 3.53 -3.22 -2.39
CA ILE A 134 4.04 -2.25 -1.45
C ILE A 134 5.54 -2.21 -1.64
N SER A 135 6.09 -1.03 -1.99
CA SER A 135 7.53 -0.80 -2.07
C SER A 135 7.98 0.03 -0.88
N ILE A 136 8.96 -0.48 -0.15
CA ILE A 136 9.60 0.18 0.99
C ILE A 136 11.03 0.48 0.58
N PHE A 137 11.40 1.75 0.66
CA PHE A 137 12.76 2.22 0.35
C PHE A 137 13.48 2.64 1.64
N SER A 138 14.69 2.12 1.83
CA SER A 138 15.53 2.44 2.99
C SER A 138 17.00 2.65 2.53
N PRO A 139 17.62 3.81 2.85
CA PRO A 139 17.03 5.04 3.41
C PRO A 139 15.91 5.62 2.54
N PRO A 140 15.26 6.73 2.93
CA PRO A 140 14.11 7.26 2.20
C PRO A 140 14.48 7.65 0.77
N MET A 141 13.53 7.46 -0.16
CA MET A 141 13.69 7.84 -1.56
C MET A 141 13.97 9.34 -1.65
N PRO A 142 15.08 9.79 -2.26
CA PRO A 142 15.36 11.20 -2.45
C PRO A 142 14.23 11.93 -3.20
N ALA A 143 14.02 13.23 -2.90
CA ALA A 143 13.00 14.03 -3.57
C ALA A 143 13.18 14.10 -5.09
N ALA A 144 14.43 14.08 -5.58
CA ALA A 144 14.78 14.03 -7.00
C ALA A 144 14.59 12.63 -7.61
N GLY A 145 14.25 11.62 -6.79
CA GLY A 145 14.27 10.22 -7.19
C GLY A 145 15.68 9.63 -7.16
N ASP A 146 15.76 8.31 -7.34
CA ASP A 146 17.03 7.56 -7.32
C ASP A 146 16.99 6.42 -8.35
N ARG A 147 16.24 6.59 -9.42
CA ARG A 147 16.07 5.57 -10.44
C ARG A 147 17.02 5.80 -11.61
N VAL A 148 17.88 4.81 -11.89
CA VAL A 148 18.72 4.74 -13.09
C VAL A 148 18.16 3.67 -14.02
N THR A 149 17.71 4.05 -15.20
CA THR A 149 17.23 3.09 -16.23
C THR A 149 18.40 2.31 -16.82
N ILE A 150 18.21 1.01 -16.97
CA ILE A 150 19.18 0.08 -17.57
C ILE A 150 18.60 -0.43 -18.89
N GLU A 151 19.34 -0.32 -19.96
CA GLU A 151 18.99 -0.85 -21.29
C GLU A 151 19.08 -2.38 -21.34
#